data_77f0e706d7dd3ee864861e9755059734
#
_entry.id   77f0e706d7dd3ee864861e9755059734
#
_cell.length_a   1.000
_cell.length_b   1.000
_cell.length_c   1.000
_cell.angle_alpha   90.00
_cell.angle_beta   90.00
_cell.angle_gamma   90.00
#
_symmetry.space_group_name_H-M   'P 1'
#
loop_
_entity.id
_entity.type
_entity.pdbx_description
1 polymer ?
#
loop_
_entity_poly.entity_id
_entity_poly.type
_entity_poly.pdbx_seq_one_letter_code
_entity_poly.pdbx_strand_id
1 'polypeptide(L)'
;MENLAGEYPEDLEATCFYALSLLGLATHFDKEPNLQEKYRVQAGALTLGVYGVNSNHPCAAHYTIHAFDDPIHAILALPQARRYAEIAPEAHHAQHMPAHIFVQLGMWDEAAASNKAGWESSKAWVKDKQLPLSLQDYHSLYWLQYAYLQQGRYNAAAALILDKQQDMAQSPSGNQSQVLGYDRKVSRNYDQMVAAFIMETERWDQARQPWQVKDSQFGDESPEKTAYVREFSKNMGKIRNQGVVFQIHPGAAPPEPEHSTESGESPTSQIWNLQLAALKQFLNGDLDRVTQLLDQATALEETLPPPSGPPDLVKPTHELYGEILLFLDRPKEAQQQFERALLWHPNRARSVLGLARAAAQLGHIQATRQAYANFLNIWNHADRDLPELREAKQFLQETEER
;
A
#
# COMPACT_ATOMS: atom_id res chain seq x y z
N MET A 1 -32.22 11.45 0.21
CA MET A 1 -31.37 12.43 0.97
C MET A 1 -31.28 13.77 0.24
N GLU A 2 -31.13 13.79 -1.10
CA GLU A 2 -31.06 15.03 -1.89
C GLU A 2 -32.25 15.96 -1.62
N ASN A 3 -33.49 15.45 -1.71
CA ASN A 3 -34.71 16.26 -1.43
C ASN A 3 -34.72 16.83 0.00
N LEU A 4 -34.29 16.02 0.98
CA LEU A 4 -34.21 16.47 2.38
C LEU A 4 -33.23 17.60 2.56
N ALA A 5 -31.99 17.47 2.01
CA ALA A 5 -30.99 18.54 2.06
C ALA A 5 -31.46 19.80 1.31
N GLY A 6 -32.22 19.64 0.22
CA GLY A 6 -32.84 20.76 -0.51
C GLY A 6 -33.96 21.48 0.23
N GLU A 7 -34.77 20.76 1.00
CA GLU A 7 -35.83 21.34 1.86
C GLU A 7 -35.25 22.06 3.10
N TYR A 8 -34.11 21.59 3.61
CA TYR A 8 -33.45 22.13 4.81
C TYR A 8 -32.01 22.53 4.54
N PRO A 9 -31.75 23.54 3.71
CA PRO A 9 -30.42 23.91 3.26
C PRO A 9 -29.50 24.41 4.39
N GLU A 10 -30.06 24.90 5.49
CA GLU A 10 -29.31 25.33 6.67
C GLU A 10 -28.98 24.19 7.64
N ASP A 11 -29.55 23.00 7.43
CA ASP A 11 -29.26 21.82 8.24
C ASP A 11 -28.00 21.13 7.74
N LEU A 12 -26.89 21.31 8.47
CA LEU A 12 -25.60 20.74 8.14
C LEU A 12 -25.61 19.22 8.21
N GLU A 13 -26.40 18.59 9.10
CA GLU A 13 -26.53 17.14 9.19
C GLU A 13 -27.25 16.58 7.97
N ALA A 14 -28.34 17.22 7.50
CA ALA A 14 -29.03 16.80 6.28
C ALA A 14 -28.08 16.81 5.07
N THR A 15 -27.26 17.83 4.95
CA THR A 15 -26.23 17.94 3.89
C THR A 15 -25.16 16.85 4.03
N CYS A 16 -24.68 16.57 5.26
CA CYS A 16 -23.73 15.50 5.51
C CYS A 16 -24.30 14.10 5.20
N PHE A 17 -25.56 13.83 5.56
CA PHE A 17 -26.20 12.55 5.21
C PHE A 17 -26.47 12.42 3.70
N TYR A 18 -26.71 13.52 3.00
CA TYR A 18 -26.76 13.50 1.54
C TYR A 18 -25.36 13.15 0.96
N ALA A 19 -24.31 13.78 1.43
CA ALA A 19 -22.93 13.43 1.02
C ALA A 19 -22.60 11.95 1.30
N LEU A 20 -22.96 11.43 2.48
CA LEU A 20 -22.80 10.00 2.81
C LEU A 20 -23.56 9.10 1.84
N SER A 21 -24.78 9.48 1.44
CA SER A 21 -25.55 8.71 0.47
C SER A 21 -24.90 8.68 -0.92
N LEU A 22 -24.22 9.76 -1.32
CA LEU A 22 -23.44 9.81 -2.56
C LEU A 22 -22.19 8.92 -2.48
N LEU A 23 -21.48 8.92 -1.35
CA LEU A 23 -20.35 8.00 -1.12
C LEU A 23 -20.83 6.54 -1.17
N GLY A 24 -21.96 6.21 -0.54
CA GLY A 24 -22.55 4.88 -0.63
C GLY A 24 -22.97 4.52 -2.06
N LEU A 25 -23.48 5.48 -2.83
CA LEU A 25 -23.83 5.28 -4.24
C LEU A 25 -22.57 5.04 -5.09
N ALA A 26 -21.48 5.76 -4.82
CA ALA A 26 -20.20 5.60 -5.53
C ALA A 26 -19.68 4.16 -5.46
N THR A 27 -19.92 3.43 -4.36
CA THR A 27 -19.47 2.02 -4.23
C THR A 27 -20.23 1.06 -5.16
N HIS A 28 -21.36 1.45 -5.72
CA HIS A 28 -22.10 0.65 -6.70
C HIS A 28 -21.51 0.74 -8.11
N PHE A 29 -20.66 1.73 -8.36
CA PHE A 29 -20.06 2.01 -9.65
C PHE A 29 -18.57 1.62 -9.69
N ASP A 30 -18.18 0.56 -8.98
CA ASP A 30 -16.81 0.03 -8.94
C ASP A 30 -16.25 -0.31 -10.34
N LYS A 31 -17.13 -0.63 -11.29
CA LYS A 31 -16.79 -0.92 -12.71
C LYS A 31 -16.95 0.28 -13.64
N GLU A 32 -17.39 1.41 -13.14
CA GLU A 32 -17.63 2.65 -13.88
C GLU A 32 -16.90 3.82 -13.21
N PRO A 33 -15.55 3.89 -13.34
CA PRO A 33 -14.72 4.81 -12.56
C PRO A 33 -15.13 6.28 -12.69
N ASN A 34 -15.57 6.71 -13.87
CA ASN A 34 -16.05 8.08 -14.07
C ASN A 34 -17.32 8.42 -13.26
N LEU A 35 -18.23 7.44 -13.07
CA LEU A 35 -19.42 7.63 -12.24
C LEU A 35 -19.06 7.57 -10.76
N GLN A 36 -18.19 6.65 -10.38
CA GLN A 36 -17.68 6.56 -9.03
C GLN A 36 -17.04 7.89 -8.60
N GLU A 37 -16.11 8.41 -9.41
CA GLU A 37 -15.44 9.69 -9.17
C GLU A 37 -16.43 10.85 -9.10
N LYS A 38 -17.39 10.92 -10.03
CA LYS A 38 -18.43 11.96 -10.03
C LYS A 38 -19.13 12.04 -8.68
N TYR A 39 -19.59 10.91 -8.13
CA TYR A 39 -20.32 10.91 -6.86
C TYR A 39 -19.41 11.20 -5.68
N ARG A 40 -18.15 10.75 -5.70
CA ARG A 40 -17.16 11.10 -4.68
C ARG A 40 -16.87 12.60 -4.66
N VAL A 41 -16.61 13.21 -5.82
CA VAL A 41 -16.38 14.66 -5.94
C VAL A 41 -17.60 15.48 -5.52
N GLN A 42 -18.82 15.05 -5.87
CA GLN A 42 -20.05 15.70 -5.41
C GLN A 42 -20.18 15.65 -3.87
N ALA A 43 -19.92 14.49 -3.26
CA ALA A 43 -19.92 14.34 -1.81
C ALA A 43 -18.87 15.26 -1.16
N GLY A 44 -17.66 15.29 -1.71
CA GLY A 44 -16.58 16.15 -1.24
C GLY A 44 -16.93 17.64 -1.30
N ALA A 45 -17.56 18.09 -2.38
CA ALA A 45 -18.00 19.48 -2.52
C ALA A 45 -19.02 19.88 -1.43
N LEU A 46 -20.00 19.01 -1.13
CA LEU A 46 -20.97 19.21 -0.07
C LEU A 46 -20.31 19.31 1.31
N THR A 47 -19.41 18.35 1.62
CA THR A 47 -18.74 18.29 2.93
C THR A 47 -17.74 19.42 3.14
N LEU A 48 -17.06 19.87 2.08
CA LEU A 48 -16.23 21.08 2.13
C LEU A 48 -17.06 22.34 2.42
N GLY A 49 -18.27 22.45 1.85
CA GLY A 49 -19.21 23.51 2.18
C GLY A 49 -19.59 23.50 3.66
N VAL A 50 -19.98 22.36 4.21
CA VAL A 50 -20.30 22.20 5.63
C VAL A 50 -19.08 22.52 6.51
N TYR A 51 -17.89 22.05 6.16
CA TYR A 51 -16.65 22.32 6.89
C TYR A 51 -16.29 23.83 6.89
N GLY A 52 -16.61 24.53 5.81
CA GLY A 52 -16.46 26.00 5.73
C GLY A 52 -17.36 26.75 6.70
N VAL A 53 -18.55 26.22 7.01
CA VAL A 53 -19.48 26.79 8.01
C VAL A 53 -19.09 26.37 9.42
N ASN A 54 -18.75 25.09 9.62
CA ASN A 54 -18.37 24.55 10.92
C ASN A 54 -17.20 23.58 10.78
N SER A 55 -15.99 24.06 11.00
CA SER A 55 -14.75 23.29 10.92
C SER A 55 -14.59 22.21 12.01
N ASN A 56 -15.46 22.22 13.02
CA ASN A 56 -15.54 21.18 14.06
C ASN A 56 -16.64 20.15 13.80
N HIS A 57 -17.29 20.20 12.65
CA HIS A 57 -18.32 19.23 12.31
C HIS A 57 -17.69 17.86 12.00
N PRO A 58 -17.92 16.81 12.82
CA PRO A 58 -17.20 15.54 12.69
C PRO A 58 -17.52 14.84 11.38
N CYS A 59 -18.78 14.83 10.96
CA CYS A 59 -19.18 14.20 9.69
C CYS A 59 -18.55 14.91 8.49
N ALA A 60 -18.47 16.25 8.49
CA ALA A 60 -17.87 17.01 7.41
C ALA A 60 -16.39 16.64 7.25
N ALA A 61 -15.62 16.60 8.34
CA ALA A 61 -14.23 16.20 8.29
C ALA A 61 -14.07 14.75 7.81
N HIS A 62 -14.85 13.81 8.38
CA HIS A 62 -14.80 12.39 8.07
C HIS A 62 -15.15 12.09 6.61
N TYR A 63 -16.27 12.61 6.12
CA TYR A 63 -16.74 12.29 4.77
C TYR A 63 -15.94 13.02 3.69
N THR A 64 -15.29 14.17 4.00
CA THR A 64 -14.31 14.78 3.10
C THR A 64 -13.10 13.88 2.91
N ILE A 65 -12.60 13.23 3.98
CA ILE A 65 -11.52 12.25 3.87
C ILE A 65 -11.93 11.10 2.94
N HIS A 66 -13.10 10.50 3.14
CA HIS A 66 -13.57 9.42 2.27
C HIS A 66 -13.81 9.86 0.82
N ALA A 67 -14.27 11.09 0.61
CA ALA A 67 -14.52 11.61 -0.72
C ALA A 67 -13.25 11.76 -1.54
N PHE A 68 -12.14 12.14 -0.90
CA PHE A 68 -10.87 12.43 -1.55
C PHE A 68 -9.74 11.46 -1.17
N ASP A 69 -10.10 10.22 -0.79
CA ASP A 69 -9.15 9.15 -0.48
C ASP A 69 -8.61 8.51 -1.77
N ASP A 70 -7.81 9.27 -2.49
CA ASP A 70 -7.05 8.86 -3.66
C ASP A 70 -5.88 9.83 -3.90
N PRO A 71 -4.81 9.43 -4.62
CA PRO A 71 -3.60 10.25 -4.75
C PRO A 71 -3.80 11.54 -5.55
N ILE A 72 -4.88 11.66 -6.35
CA ILE A 72 -5.15 12.83 -7.18
C ILE A 72 -5.82 13.93 -6.35
N HIS A 73 -6.78 13.54 -5.48
CA HIS A 73 -7.65 14.48 -4.77
C HIS A 73 -7.28 14.66 -3.29
N ALA A 74 -6.44 13.80 -2.72
CA ALA A 74 -6.12 13.79 -1.28
C ALA A 74 -5.71 15.16 -0.71
N ILE A 75 -5.03 15.98 -1.49
CA ILE A 75 -4.61 17.33 -1.07
C ILE A 75 -5.79 18.21 -0.66
N LEU A 76 -6.99 17.99 -1.24
CA LEU A 76 -8.20 18.74 -0.92
C LEU A 76 -8.75 18.42 0.47
N ALA A 77 -8.46 17.22 1.00
CA ALA A 77 -8.88 16.78 2.33
C ALA A 77 -7.79 16.95 3.42
N LEU A 78 -6.60 17.45 3.08
CA LEU A 78 -5.52 17.58 4.05
C LEU A 78 -5.87 18.44 5.27
N PRO A 79 -6.56 19.59 5.17
CA PRO A 79 -6.98 20.38 6.33
C PRO A 79 -7.91 19.59 7.27
N GLN A 80 -8.86 18.83 6.70
CA GLN A 80 -9.82 17.99 7.44
C GLN A 80 -9.12 16.82 8.13
N ALA A 81 -8.19 16.16 7.42
CA ALA A 81 -7.37 15.08 7.99
C ALA A 81 -6.58 15.56 9.21
N ARG A 82 -5.92 16.71 9.13
CA ARG A 82 -5.17 17.29 10.26
C ARG A 82 -6.05 17.68 11.45
N ARG A 83 -7.33 17.94 11.23
CA ARG A 83 -8.26 18.39 12.27
C ARG A 83 -9.08 17.26 12.89
N TYR A 84 -9.37 16.19 12.14
CA TYR A 84 -10.38 15.21 12.53
C TYR A 84 -10.07 14.49 13.85
N ALA A 85 -8.81 14.10 14.08
CA ALA A 85 -8.39 13.47 15.32
C ALA A 85 -8.60 14.36 16.55
N GLU A 86 -8.54 15.68 16.42
CA GLU A 86 -8.78 16.64 17.49
C GLU A 86 -10.29 16.83 17.78
N ILE A 87 -11.15 16.64 16.77
CA ILE A 87 -12.61 16.74 16.93
C ILE A 87 -13.17 15.57 17.75
N ALA A 88 -12.62 14.36 17.57
CA ALA A 88 -13.10 13.14 18.24
C ALA A 88 -11.92 12.31 18.83
N PRO A 89 -11.19 12.84 19.83
CA PRO A 89 -9.94 12.26 20.29
C PRO A 89 -10.09 10.87 20.96
N GLU A 90 -11.28 10.56 21.50
CA GLU A 90 -11.56 9.27 22.14
C GLU A 90 -11.95 8.15 21.15
N ALA A 91 -12.25 8.50 19.91
CA ALA A 91 -12.66 7.53 18.89
C ALA A 91 -11.43 7.00 18.13
N HIS A 92 -11.09 5.72 18.31
CA HIS A 92 -9.95 5.12 17.62
C HIS A 92 -10.04 5.28 16.09
N HIS A 93 -11.25 5.19 15.53
CA HIS A 93 -11.48 5.41 14.10
C HIS A 93 -11.16 6.84 13.68
N ALA A 94 -11.52 7.85 14.48
CA ALA A 94 -11.17 9.25 14.19
C ALA A 94 -9.66 9.51 14.28
N GLN A 95 -8.95 8.76 15.12
CA GLN A 95 -7.49 8.81 15.19
C GLN A 95 -6.84 8.18 13.94
N HIS A 96 -7.43 7.13 13.36
CA HIS A 96 -6.94 6.44 12.17
C HIS A 96 -7.24 7.20 10.86
N MET A 97 -8.44 7.76 10.73
CA MET A 97 -8.93 8.32 9.46
C MET A 97 -8.02 9.34 8.77
N PRO A 98 -7.28 10.21 9.48
CA PRO A 98 -6.30 11.08 8.84
C PRO A 98 -5.23 10.35 8.03
N ALA A 99 -4.89 9.11 8.42
CA ALA A 99 -3.89 8.31 7.72
C ALA A 99 -4.29 7.98 6.28
N HIS A 100 -5.57 7.92 5.95
CA HIS A 100 -6.04 7.77 4.57
C HIS A 100 -5.44 8.84 3.67
N ILE A 101 -5.54 10.09 4.07
CA ILE A 101 -5.00 11.22 3.31
C ILE A 101 -3.47 11.27 3.38
N PHE A 102 -2.88 11.00 4.54
CA PHE A 102 -1.43 11.02 4.71
C PHE A 102 -0.73 9.96 3.84
N VAL A 103 -1.31 8.76 3.71
CA VAL A 103 -0.78 7.70 2.83
C VAL A 103 -0.87 8.11 1.37
N GLN A 104 -2.01 8.69 0.95
CA GLN A 104 -2.20 9.17 -0.43
C GLN A 104 -1.25 10.32 -0.81
N LEU A 105 -0.78 11.08 0.18
CA LEU A 105 0.20 12.16 -0.03
C LEU A 105 1.65 11.72 0.26
N GLY A 106 1.87 10.46 0.67
CA GLY A 106 3.19 9.96 1.06
C GLY A 106 3.79 10.67 2.28
N MET A 107 2.93 11.13 3.22
CA MET A 107 3.27 11.78 4.47
C MET A 107 3.43 10.71 5.56
N TRP A 108 4.55 9.97 5.52
CA TRP A 108 4.71 8.73 6.28
C TRP A 108 4.82 8.93 7.79
N ASP A 109 5.35 10.06 8.25
CA ASP A 109 5.46 10.38 9.69
C ASP A 109 4.06 10.60 10.29
N GLU A 110 3.22 11.39 9.62
CA GLU A 110 1.85 11.64 10.02
C GLU A 110 0.97 10.39 9.89
N ALA A 111 1.17 9.59 8.82
CA ALA A 111 0.48 8.32 8.63
C ALA A 111 0.81 7.33 9.76
N ALA A 112 2.07 7.22 10.16
CA ALA A 112 2.50 6.37 11.27
C ALA A 112 1.93 6.87 12.61
N ALA A 113 1.98 8.18 12.86
CA ALA A 113 1.46 8.77 14.10
C ALA A 113 -0.06 8.54 14.25
N SER A 114 -0.82 8.80 13.18
CA SER A 114 -2.28 8.62 13.13
C SER A 114 -2.68 7.15 13.37
N ASN A 115 -2.08 6.22 12.65
CA ASN A 115 -2.39 4.80 12.81
C ASN A 115 -1.94 4.25 14.17
N LYS A 116 -0.83 4.74 14.73
CA LYS A 116 -0.38 4.37 16.06
C LYS A 116 -1.38 4.84 17.11
N ALA A 117 -1.87 6.07 17.02
CA ALA A 117 -2.88 6.60 17.92
C ALA A 117 -4.18 5.79 17.83
N GLY A 118 -4.67 5.48 16.63
CA GLY A 118 -5.86 4.64 16.41
C GLY A 118 -5.70 3.25 17.02
N TRP A 119 -4.58 2.59 16.75
CA TRP A 119 -4.27 1.27 17.29
C TRP A 119 -4.20 1.26 18.83
N GLU A 120 -3.45 2.20 19.44
CA GLU A 120 -3.29 2.29 20.87
C GLU A 120 -4.61 2.64 21.59
N SER A 121 -5.41 3.57 21.06
CA SER A 121 -6.74 3.89 21.58
C SER A 121 -7.68 2.70 21.50
N SER A 122 -7.66 1.93 20.42
CA SER A 122 -8.46 0.72 20.25
C SER A 122 -8.08 -0.35 21.29
N LYS A 123 -6.79 -0.60 21.51
CA LYS A 123 -6.32 -1.55 22.54
C LYS A 123 -6.74 -1.11 23.94
N ALA A 124 -6.58 0.17 24.26
CA ALA A 124 -6.97 0.74 25.54
C ALA A 124 -8.47 0.57 25.80
N TRP A 125 -9.31 0.88 24.78
CA TRP A 125 -10.76 0.70 24.86
C TRP A 125 -11.18 -0.76 25.08
N VAL A 126 -10.61 -1.71 24.31
CA VAL A 126 -10.87 -3.14 24.44
C VAL A 126 -10.49 -3.64 25.84
N LYS A 127 -9.34 -3.21 26.37
CA LYS A 127 -8.86 -3.56 27.70
C LYS A 127 -9.77 -2.99 28.81
N ASP A 128 -10.09 -1.67 28.73
CA ASP A 128 -10.92 -0.99 29.73
C ASP A 128 -12.33 -1.59 29.83
N LYS A 129 -12.92 -1.91 28.68
CA LYS A 129 -14.26 -2.50 28.60
C LYS A 129 -14.28 -4.03 28.73
N GLN A 130 -13.11 -4.67 28.91
CA GLN A 130 -12.96 -6.14 28.98
C GLN A 130 -13.58 -6.84 27.76
N LEU A 131 -13.39 -6.29 26.58
CA LEU A 131 -13.94 -6.80 25.31
C LEU A 131 -13.01 -7.86 24.69
N PRO A 132 -13.53 -8.67 23.79
CA PRO A 132 -12.71 -9.62 23.00
C PRO A 132 -11.65 -8.91 22.16
N LEU A 133 -10.47 -9.53 22.00
CA LEU A 133 -9.37 -9.02 21.17
C LEU A 133 -9.80 -8.73 19.72
N SER A 134 -10.78 -9.47 19.20
CA SER A 134 -11.33 -9.29 17.85
C SER A 134 -11.99 -7.90 17.61
N LEU A 135 -12.21 -7.12 18.66
CA LEU A 135 -12.72 -5.76 18.57
C LEU A 135 -11.59 -4.70 18.55
N GLN A 136 -10.33 -5.12 18.62
CA GLN A 136 -9.21 -4.21 18.35
C GLN A 136 -9.19 -3.78 16.88
N ASP A 137 -8.64 -2.62 16.61
CA ASP A 137 -8.55 -2.06 15.26
C ASP A 137 -7.31 -2.59 14.51
N TYR A 138 -7.38 -3.86 14.07
CA TYR A 138 -6.33 -4.47 13.26
C TYR A 138 -6.13 -3.82 11.88
N HIS A 139 -7.07 -2.99 11.44
CA HIS A 139 -6.92 -2.19 10.24
C HIS A 139 -5.87 -1.09 10.45
N SER A 140 -5.98 -0.33 11.55
CA SER A 140 -4.94 0.64 11.95
C SER A 140 -3.58 0.00 12.17
N LEU A 141 -3.54 -1.23 12.76
CA LEU A 141 -2.30 -1.97 12.94
C LEU A 141 -1.60 -2.29 11.60
N TYR A 142 -2.35 -2.76 10.61
CA TYR A 142 -1.82 -3.05 9.27
C TYR A 142 -1.28 -1.80 8.59
N TRP A 143 -2.01 -0.69 8.65
CA TRP A 143 -1.57 0.57 8.06
C TRP A 143 -0.36 1.17 8.77
N LEU A 144 -0.28 1.02 10.10
CA LEU A 144 0.90 1.39 10.88
C LEU A 144 2.13 0.61 10.43
N GLN A 145 1.98 -0.69 10.28
CA GLN A 145 3.06 -1.56 9.82
C GLN A 145 3.55 -1.13 8.43
N TYR A 146 2.63 -0.84 7.50
CA TYR A 146 2.99 -0.36 6.17
C TYR A 146 3.72 1.00 6.21
N ALA A 147 3.24 1.96 7.02
CA ALA A 147 3.92 3.23 7.21
C ALA A 147 5.36 3.04 7.74
N TYR A 148 5.55 2.13 8.72
CA TYR A 148 6.90 1.80 9.21
C TYR A 148 7.77 1.16 8.13
N LEU A 149 7.22 0.34 7.24
CA LEU A 149 7.97 -0.22 6.11
C LEU A 149 8.43 0.87 5.15
N GLN A 150 7.57 1.85 4.84
CA GLN A 150 7.94 2.98 4.01
C GLN A 150 9.03 3.86 4.64
N GLN A 151 9.07 3.95 5.97
CA GLN A 151 10.10 4.69 6.71
C GLN A 151 11.41 3.90 6.92
N GLY A 152 11.53 2.67 6.42
CA GLY A 152 12.69 1.81 6.69
C GLY A 152 12.81 1.34 8.15
N ARG A 153 11.74 1.41 8.94
CA ARG A 153 11.65 0.97 10.34
C ARG A 153 11.27 -0.51 10.41
N TYR A 154 12.10 -1.34 9.81
CA TYR A 154 11.81 -2.76 9.59
C TYR A 154 11.70 -3.57 10.89
N ASN A 155 12.48 -3.22 11.92
CA ASN A 155 12.38 -3.88 13.23
C ASN A 155 11.04 -3.55 13.92
N ALA A 156 10.58 -2.30 13.83
CA ALA A 156 9.28 -1.91 14.37
C ALA A 156 8.13 -2.57 13.59
N ALA A 157 8.22 -2.65 12.27
CA ALA A 157 7.24 -3.34 11.44
C ALA A 157 7.16 -4.85 11.75
N ALA A 158 8.31 -5.51 11.99
CA ALA A 158 8.37 -6.91 12.41
C ALA A 158 7.73 -7.13 13.79
N ALA A 159 7.95 -6.22 14.73
CA ALA A 159 7.35 -6.30 16.07
C ALA A 159 5.81 -6.30 16.00
N LEU A 160 5.20 -5.49 15.12
CA LEU A 160 3.74 -5.48 14.95
C LEU A 160 3.19 -6.80 14.38
N ILE A 161 3.95 -7.50 13.54
CA ILE A 161 3.58 -8.85 13.08
C ILE A 161 3.60 -9.84 14.25
N LEU A 162 4.61 -9.76 15.13
CA LEU A 162 4.71 -10.61 16.31
C LEU A 162 3.57 -10.33 17.32
N ASP A 163 3.24 -9.07 17.55
CA ASP A 163 2.10 -8.69 18.40
C ASP A 163 0.80 -9.32 17.87
N LYS A 164 0.57 -9.20 16.56
CA LYS A 164 -0.60 -9.80 15.92
C LYS A 164 -0.61 -11.34 16.03
N GLN A 165 0.53 -12.00 15.87
CA GLN A 165 0.64 -13.46 16.06
C GLN A 165 0.28 -13.86 17.50
N GLN A 166 0.68 -13.08 18.51
CA GLN A 166 0.32 -13.32 19.89
C GLN A 166 -1.19 -13.19 20.11
N ASP A 167 -1.83 -12.15 19.57
CA ASP A 167 -3.27 -11.97 19.64
C ASP A 167 -4.02 -13.14 18.97
N MET A 168 -3.56 -13.58 17.80
CA MET A 168 -4.12 -14.75 17.10
C MET A 168 -3.99 -16.02 17.95
N ALA A 169 -2.84 -16.25 18.59
CA ALA A 169 -2.61 -17.40 19.44
C ALA A 169 -3.46 -17.40 20.73
N GLN A 170 -3.82 -16.21 21.24
CA GLN A 170 -4.66 -16.05 22.42
C GLN A 170 -6.17 -16.08 22.13
N SER A 171 -6.56 -16.01 20.86
CA SER A 171 -7.97 -16.01 20.47
C SER A 171 -8.60 -17.38 20.72
N PRO A 172 -9.83 -17.45 21.29
CA PRO A 172 -10.49 -18.70 21.62
C PRO A 172 -10.71 -19.59 20.39
N SER A 173 -10.48 -20.89 20.54
CA SER A 173 -10.80 -21.90 19.52
C SER A 173 -12.22 -22.43 19.72
N GLY A 174 -12.96 -22.67 18.64
CA GLY A 174 -14.21 -23.43 18.67
C GLY A 174 -15.50 -22.67 18.40
N ASN A 175 -16.66 -23.32 18.64
CA ASN A 175 -17.99 -22.85 18.23
C ASN A 175 -18.40 -21.45 18.75
N GLN A 176 -17.84 -20.96 19.84
CA GLN A 176 -18.15 -19.63 20.35
C GLN A 176 -17.59 -18.51 19.46
N SER A 177 -16.47 -18.76 18.78
CA SER A 177 -15.89 -17.80 17.86
C SER A 177 -16.69 -17.68 16.56
N GLN A 178 -17.29 -18.77 16.07
CA GLN A 178 -18.11 -18.79 14.86
C GLN A 178 -19.43 -18.02 14.99
N VAL A 179 -20.06 -18.02 16.18
CA VAL A 179 -21.36 -17.38 16.41
C VAL A 179 -21.28 -15.84 16.31
N LEU A 180 -20.11 -15.25 16.58
CA LEU A 180 -19.92 -13.79 16.64
C LEU A 180 -18.98 -13.24 15.55
N GLY A 181 -18.49 -14.08 14.63
CA GLY A 181 -17.55 -13.65 13.57
C GLY A 181 -16.21 -13.13 14.10
N TYR A 182 -15.84 -13.49 15.32
CA TYR A 182 -14.64 -12.98 15.99
C TYR A 182 -13.35 -13.43 15.32
N ASP A 183 -13.32 -14.64 14.77
CA ASP A 183 -12.10 -15.29 14.28
C ASP A 183 -11.47 -14.53 13.11
N ARG A 184 -12.29 -14.17 12.12
CA ARG A 184 -11.81 -13.49 10.91
C ARG A 184 -11.28 -12.08 11.15
N LYS A 185 -11.66 -11.44 12.27
CA LYS A 185 -11.19 -10.06 12.54
C LYS A 185 -9.78 -10.05 13.10
N VAL A 186 -9.41 -11.00 13.96
CA VAL A 186 -8.06 -11.07 14.53
C VAL A 186 -7.03 -11.45 13.46
N SER A 187 -7.34 -12.40 12.57
CA SER A 187 -6.45 -12.81 11.47
C SER A 187 -6.44 -11.83 10.30
N ARG A 188 -7.48 -11.02 10.17
CA ARG A 188 -7.63 -10.08 9.04
C ARG A 188 -6.36 -9.29 8.77
N ASN A 189 -5.97 -9.23 7.52
CA ASN A 189 -4.76 -8.55 7.02
C ASN A 189 -3.43 -9.18 7.49
N TYR A 190 -3.41 -10.32 8.20
CA TYR A 190 -2.15 -10.93 8.63
C TYR A 190 -1.27 -11.32 7.43
N ASP A 191 -1.83 -12.00 6.44
CA ASP A 191 -1.11 -12.40 5.24
C ASP A 191 -0.63 -11.17 4.44
N GLN A 192 -1.42 -10.09 4.43
CA GLN A 192 -1.02 -8.83 3.81
C GLN A 192 0.16 -8.19 4.54
N MET A 193 0.16 -8.21 5.88
CA MET A 193 1.28 -7.68 6.68
C MET A 193 2.57 -8.46 6.41
N VAL A 194 2.51 -9.79 6.37
CA VAL A 194 3.68 -10.63 6.07
C VAL A 194 4.15 -10.43 4.64
N ALA A 195 3.21 -10.37 3.68
CA ALA A 195 3.51 -10.12 2.28
C ALA A 195 4.23 -8.77 2.08
N ALA A 196 3.66 -7.70 2.63
CA ALA A 196 4.25 -6.36 2.58
C ALA A 196 5.64 -6.34 3.23
N PHE A 197 5.82 -6.98 4.39
CA PHE A 197 7.10 -7.06 5.06
C PHE A 197 8.17 -7.72 4.18
N ILE A 198 7.87 -8.85 3.57
CA ILE A 198 8.82 -9.56 2.69
C ILE A 198 9.19 -8.70 1.48
N MET A 199 8.18 -8.09 0.83
CA MET A 199 8.38 -7.29 -0.37
C MET A 199 9.16 -6.01 -0.11
N GLU A 200 8.83 -5.27 0.95
CA GLU A 200 9.47 -4.00 1.28
C GLU A 200 10.89 -4.17 1.84
N THR A 201 11.11 -5.24 2.62
CA THR A 201 12.44 -5.52 3.20
C THR A 201 13.34 -6.34 2.30
N GLU A 202 12.78 -6.92 1.21
CA GLU A 202 13.47 -7.84 0.29
C GLU A 202 14.09 -9.07 0.97
N ARG A 203 13.53 -9.46 2.11
CA ARG A 203 13.96 -10.66 2.85
C ARG A 203 13.34 -11.92 2.21
N TRP A 204 13.77 -12.23 1.00
CA TRP A 204 13.20 -13.30 0.16
C TRP A 204 13.28 -14.70 0.79
N ASP A 205 14.24 -14.95 1.67
CA ASP A 205 14.38 -16.19 2.42
C ASP A 205 13.22 -16.41 3.41
N GLN A 206 12.64 -15.36 3.95
CA GLN A 206 11.52 -15.43 4.89
C GLN A 206 10.21 -15.87 4.24
N ALA A 207 10.06 -15.72 2.93
CA ALA A 207 8.90 -16.24 2.20
C ALA A 207 8.81 -17.77 2.19
N ARG A 208 9.90 -18.47 2.54
CA ARG A 208 9.93 -19.94 2.64
C ARG A 208 9.32 -20.47 3.93
N GLN A 209 9.22 -19.64 4.96
CA GLN A 209 8.63 -20.02 6.24
C GLN A 209 7.11 -20.11 6.10
N PRO A 210 6.45 -21.01 6.87
CA PRO A 210 5.00 -20.97 6.98
C PRO A 210 4.54 -19.63 7.54
N TRP A 211 3.58 -19.00 6.87
CA TRP A 211 3.00 -17.75 7.37
C TRP A 211 1.94 -17.99 8.45
N GLN A 212 1.44 -19.21 8.52
CA GLN A 212 0.46 -19.60 9.54
C GLN A 212 1.07 -19.52 10.94
N VAL A 213 0.30 -19.00 11.87
CA VAL A 213 0.64 -19.07 13.29
C VAL A 213 0.53 -20.53 13.73
N LYS A 214 1.61 -21.07 14.30
CA LYS A 214 1.66 -22.43 14.78
C LYS A 214 0.54 -22.64 15.82
N ASP A 215 -0.18 -23.76 15.68
CA ASP A 215 -1.31 -24.11 16.54
C ASP A 215 -2.50 -23.13 16.49
N SER A 216 -2.53 -22.22 15.51
CA SER A 216 -3.64 -21.31 15.26
C SER A 216 -4.75 -22.05 14.51
N GLN A 217 -6.01 -21.73 14.86
CA GLN A 217 -7.20 -22.17 14.14
C GLN A 217 -7.41 -21.42 12.81
N PHE A 218 -6.64 -20.35 12.59
CA PHE A 218 -6.75 -19.51 11.41
C PHE A 218 -5.98 -20.12 10.25
N GLY A 219 -6.65 -20.27 9.12
CA GLY A 219 -6.04 -20.69 7.86
C GLY A 219 -5.34 -19.52 7.17
N ASP A 220 -4.83 -19.80 5.99
CA ASP A 220 -4.35 -18.78 5.03
C ASP A 220 -5.57 -18.03 4.47
N GLU A 221 -5.69 -16.73 4.77
CA GLU A 221 -6.81 -15.90 4.30
C GLU A 221 -6.72 -15.58 2.81
N SER A 222 -5.51 -15.64 2.25
CA SER A 222 -5.25 -15.34 0.86
C SER A 222 -4.20 -16.31 0.27
N PRO A 223 -4.61 -17.57 -0.01
CA PRO A 223 -3.69 -18.59 -0.55
C PRO A 223 -3.00 -18.15 -1.83
N GLU A 224 -3.70 -17.45 -2.71
CA GLU A 224 -3.16 -16.93 -3.97
C GLU A 224 -2.04 -15.90 -3.72
N LYS A 225 -2.25 -14.96 -2.80
CA LYS A 225 -1.24 -13.96 -2.41
C LYS A 225 -0.02 -14.64 -1.80
N THR A 226 -0.22 -15.60 -0.92
CA THR A 226 0.86 -16.37 -0.31
C THR A 226 1.68 -17.12 -1.37
N ALA A 227 1.00 -17.77 -2.31
CA ALA A 227 1.63 -18.47 -3.43
C ALA A 227 2.43 -17.50 -4.33
N TYR A 228 1.83 -16.36 -4.67
CA TYR A 228 2.49 -15.30 -5.43
C TYR A 228 3.77 -14.83 -4.74
N VAL A 229 3.70 -14.43 -3.47
CA VAL A 229 4.86 -13.89 -2.73
C VAL A 229 5.98 -14.94 -2.60
N ARG A 230 5.65 -16.21 -2.39
CA ARG A 230 6.64 -17.29 -2.35
C ARG A 230 7.36 -17.46 -3.68
N GLU A 231 6.62 -17.54 -4.79
CA GLU A 231 7.23 -17.73 -6.11
C GLU A 231 7.99 -16.48 -6.57
N PHE A 232 7.45 -15.29 -6.29
CA PHE A 232 8.13 -14.02 -6.52
C PHE A 232 9.47 -13.96 -5.78
N SER A 233 9.47 -14.23 -4.47
CA SER A 233 10.67 -14.22 -3.64
C SER A 233 11.73 -15.23 -4.09
N LYS A 234 11.28 -16.42 -4.53
CA LYS A 234 12.17 -17.45 -5.08
C LYS A 234 12.87 -16.94 -6.36
N ASN A 235 12.13 -16.30 -7.25
CA ASN A 235 12.67 -15.77 -8.51
C ASN A 235 13.59 -14.57 -8.24
N MET A 236 13.19 -13.61 -7.41
CA MET A 236 14.03 -12.47 -7.03
C MET A 236 15.31 -12.90 -6.30
N GLY A 237 15.22 -13.89 -5.42
CA GLY A 237 16.38 -14.47 -4.77
C GLY A 237 17.38 -15.08 -5.76
N LYS A 238 16.91 -15.73 -6.82
CA LYS A 238 17.79 -16.24 -7.89
C LYS A 238 18.42 -15.10 -8.69
N ILE A 239 17.62 -14.10 -9.10
CA ILE A 239 18.09 -12.92 -9.86
C ILE A 239 19.24 -12.22 -9.10
N ARG A 240 19.09 -12.00 -7.80
CA ARG A 240 20.10 -11.33 -6.98
C ARG A 240 21.36 -12.17 -6.74
N ASN A 241 21.21 -13.48 -6.53
CA ASN A 241 22.34 -14.36 -6.19
C ASN A 241 23.19 -14.75 -7.42
N GLN A 242 22.62 -14.73 -8.61
CA GLN A 242 23.31 -15.18 -9.83
C GLN A 242 24.24 -14.12 -10.42
N GLY A 243 24.21 -12.87 -9.93
CA GLY A 243 24.95 -11.75 -10.51
C GLY A 243 24.84 -11.87 -12.03
N VAL A 244 23.75 -11.40 -12.62
CA VAL A 244 23.25 -11.81 -13.94
C VAL A 244 24.34 -11.73 -15.01
N VAL A 245 25.03 -12.84 -15.26
CA VAL A 245 25.79 -13.05 -16.48
C VAL A 245 24.82 -13.68 -17.47
N PHE A 246 24.19 -12.84 -18.29
CA PHE A 246 23.35 -13.31 -19.38
C PHE A 246 24.22 -14.08 -20.37
N GLN A 247 24.16 -15.40 -20.36
CA GLN A 247 24.47 -16.18 -21.54
C GLN A 247 23.24 -16.06 -22.47
N ILE A 248 23.31 -15.12 -23.40
CA ILE A 248 22.32 -15.00 -24.48
C ILE A 248 22.38 -16.31 -25.27
N HIS A 249 21.42 -17.18 -25.05
CA HIS A 249 21.18 -18.32 -25.94
C HIS A 249 20.17 -17.89 -26.99
N PRO A 250 20.59 -17.61 -28.25
CA PRO A 250 19.64 -17.35 -29.30
C PRO A 250 18.99 -18.70 -29.72
N GLY A 251 17.70 -18.83 -29.51
CA GLY A 251 16.90 -19.74 -30.28
C GLY A 251 16.27 -20.98 -29.64
N ALA A 252 15.66 -20.86 -28.46
CA ALA A 252 14.59 -21.78 -28.10
C ALA A 252 13.29 -20.96 -27.98
N ALA A 253 12.36 -21.17 -28.90
CA ALA A 253 11.02 -20.67 -28.75
C ALA A 253 10.43 -21.28 -27.46
N PRO A 254 10.05 -20.48 -26.47
CA PRO A 254 9.44 -21.02 -25.27
C PRO A 254 8.06 -21.62 -25.63
N PRO A 255 7.61 -22.65 -24.93
CA PRO A 255 6.23 -23.08 -25.06
C PRO A 255 5.34 -21.86 -24.78
N GLU A 256 4.34 -21.65 -25.62
CA GLU A 256 3.31 -20.65 -25.38
C GLU A 256 2.75 -20.90 -23.97
N PRO A 257 2.61 -19.84 -23.15
CA PRO A 257 1.93 -20.01 -21.88
C PRO A 257 0.54 -20.55 -22.21
N GLU A 258 0.18 -21.68 -21.63
CA GLU A 258 -1.21 -22.12 -21.61
C GLU A 258 -1.98 -20.98 -20.93
N HIS A 259 -2.55 -20.10 -21.73
CA HIS A 259 -3.56 -19.16 -21.28
C HIS A 259 -4.79 -20.00 -20.92
N SER A 260 -4.82 -20.52 -19.70
CA SER A 260 -6.08 -20.81 -19.06
C SER A 260 -6.73 -19.45 -18.75
N THR A 261 -7.37 -18.86 -19.76
CA THR A 261 -8.41 -17.88 -19.56
C THR A 261 -9.59 -18.62 -18.92
N GLU A 262 -9.42 -19.07 -17.69
CA GLU A 262 -10.55 -19.40 -16.86
C GLU A 262 -11.31 -18.10 -16.64
N SER A 263 -12.48 -18.02 -17.23
CA SER A 263 -13.45 -16.94 -17.06
C SER A 263 -13.81 -16.83 -15.56
N GLY A 264 -13.07 -15.99 -14.82
CA GLY A 264 -13.28 -15.80 -13.40
C GLY A 264 -12.06 -15.32 -12.59
N GLU A 265 -10.87 -15.25 -13.17
CA GLU A 265 -9.68 -14.78 -12.47
C GLU A 265 -9.74 -13.26 -12.21
N SER A 266 -9.41 -12.82 -10.98
CA SER A 266 -9.41 -11.40 -10.65
C SER A 266 -8.31 -10.64 -11.41
N PRO A 267 -8.50 -9.33 -11.73
CA PRO A 267 -7.43 -8.54 -12.34
C PRO A 267 -6.13 -8.56 -11.54
N THR A 268 -6.21 -8.57 -10.22
CA THR A 268 -5.06 -8.69 -9.31
C THR A 268 -4.30 -10.01 -9.55
N SER A 269 -4.99 -11.14 -9.62
CA SER A 269 -4.36 -12.45 -9.88
C SER A 269 -3.74 -12.51 -11.25
N GLN A 270 -4.37 -11.91 -12.27
CA GLN A 270 -3.81 -11.80 -13.61
C GLN A 270 -2.50 -10.99 -13.62
N ILE A 271 -2.46 -9.84 -12.92
CA ILE A 271 -1.25 -9.02 -12.78
C ILE A 271 -0.14 -9.83 -12.10
N TRP A 272 -0.43 -10.54 -11.00
CA TRP A 272 0.54 -11.40 -10.32
C TRP A 272 1.10 -12.47 -11.25
N ASN A 273 0.26 -13.12 -12.06
CA ASN A 273 0.69 -14.13 -13.01
C ASN A 273 1.60 -13.55 -14.11
N LEU A 274 1.28 -12.36 -14.62
CA LEU A 274 2.14 -11.66 -15.59
C LEU A 274 3.49 -11.27 -14.98
N GLN A 275 3.52 -10.76 -13.76
CA GLN A 275 4.75 -10.45 -13.04
C GLN A 275 5.63 -11.70 -12.83
N LEU A 276 5.04 -12.81 -12.38
CA LEU A 276 5.76 -14.08 -12.19
C LEU A 276 6.29 -14.64 -13.51
N ALA A 277 5.50 -14.55 -14.58
CA ALA A 277 5.93 -14.96 -15.91
C ALA A 277 7.12 -14.10 -16.40
N ALA A 278 7.07 -12.78 -16.19
CA ALA A 278 8.15 -11.88 -16.54
C ALA A 278 9.45 -12.23 -15.79
N LEU A 279 9.38 -12.49 -14.47
CA LEU A 279 10.55 -12.90 -13.68
C LEU A 279 11.13 -14.24 -14.14
N LYS A 280 10.30 -15.20 -14.55
CA LYS A 280 10.74 -16.48 -15.14
C LYS A 280 11.47 -16.26 -16.46
N GLN A 281 10.92 -15.42 -17.35
CA GLN A 281 11.57 -15.09 -18.62
C GLN A 281 12.87 -14.32 -18.43
N PHE A 282 12.93 -13.43 -17.43
CA PHE A 282 14.17 -12.77 -17.05
C PHE A 282 15.26 -13.77 -16.67
N LEU A 283 14.95 -14.78 -15.87
CA LEU A 283 15.88 -15.85 -15.51
C LEU A 283 16.29 -16.73 -16.72
N ASN A 284 15.44 -16.84 -17.72
CA ASN A 284 15.71 -17.57 -18.98
C ASN A 284 16.50 -16.73 -20.00
N GLY A 285 16.66 -15.41 -19.80
CA GLY A 285 17.34 -14.51 -20.71
C GLY A 285 16.48 -14.02 -21.89
N ASP A 286 15.18 -14.27 -21.89
CA ASP A 286 14.24 -13.77 -22.91
C ASP A 286 13.74 -12.36 -22.55
N LEU A 287 14.60 -11.36 -22.83
CA LEU A 287 14.38 -9.98 -22.41
C LEU A 287 13.24 -9.29 -23.17
N ASP A 288 13.00 -9.66 -24.44
CA ASP A 288 11.88 -9.12 -25.22
C ASP A 288 10.55 -9.59 -24.63
N ARG A 289 10.48 -10.85 -24.19
CA ARG A 289 9.29 -11.37 -23.55
C ARG A 289 9.05 -10.78 -22.17
N VAL A 290 10.12 -10.46 -21.41
CA VAL A 290 10.03 -9.75 -20.13
C VAL A 290 9.31 -8.41 -20.31
N THR A 291 9.77 -7.58 -21.25
CA THR A 291 9.16 -6.25 -21.48
C THR A 291 7.71 -6.38 -21.92
N GLN A 292 7.38 -7.29 -22.85
CA GLN A 292 5.99 -7.52 -23.27
C GLN A 292 5.06 -7.91 -22.11
N LEU A 293 5.52 -8.78 -21.19
CA LEU A 293 4.72 -9.23 -20.06
C LEU A 293 4.52 -8.11 -19.03
N LEU A 294 5.56 -7.30 -18.79
CA LEU A 294 5.46 -6.16 -17.88
C LEU A 294 4.63 -5.01 -18.47
N ASP A 295 4.68 -4.79 -19.79
CA ASP A 295 3.79 -3.85 -20.48
C ASP A 295 2.31 -4.27 -20.34
N GLN A 296 2.01 -5.57 -20.48
CA GLN A 296 0.66 -6.09 -20.24
C GLN A 296 0.22 -5.93 -18.78
N ALA A 297 1.13 -6.20 -17.82
CA ALA A 297 0.83 -6.11 -16.40
C ALA A 297 0.60 -4.66 -15.97
N THR A 298 1.41 -3.69 -16.45
CA THR A 298 1.21 -2.26 -16.16
C THR A 298 -0.08 -1.73 -16.79
N ALA A 299 -0.36 -2.10 -18.04
CA ALA A 299 -1.60 -1.70 -18.71
C ALA A 299 -2.85 -2.21 -17.96
N LEU A 300 -2.80 -3.43 -17.41
CA LEU A 300 -3.89 -3.98 -16.60
C LEU A 300 -3.96 -3.28 -15.24
N GLU A 301 -2.84 -3.01 -14.57
CA GLU A 301 -2.80 -2.26 -13.30
C GLU A 301 -3.38 -0.86 -13.44
N GLU A 302 -3.09 -0.15 -14.55
CA GLU A 302 -3.65 1.18 -14.83
C GLU A 302 -5.18 1.19 -15.02
N THR A 303 -5.81 0.02 -15.22
CA THR A 303 -7.29 -0.10 -15.25
C THR A 303 -7.92 -0.27 -13.87
N LEU A 304 -7.13 -0.55 -12.84
CA LEU A 304 -7.62 -0.69 -11.48
C LEU A 304 -8.02 0.68 -10.91
N PRO A 305 -8.96 0.73 -9.97
CA PRO A 305 -9.24 1.96 -9.24
C PRO A 305 -7.99 2.43 -8.47
N PRO A 306 -7.87 3.75 -8.22
CA PRO A 306 -6.79 4.27 -7.38
C PRO A 306 -6.73 3.54 -6.02
N PRO A 307 -5.53 3.26 -5.50
CA PRO A 307 -5.41 2.61 -4.19
C PRO A 307 -5.97 3.52 -3.10
N SER A 308 -6.73 2.95 -2.18
CA SER A 308 -7.26 3.66 -0.99
C SER A 308 -6.42 3.40 0.27
N GLY A 309 -5.14 3.01 0.11
CA GLY A 309 -4.26 2.66 1.22
C GLY A 309 -3.01 1.91 0.77
N PRO A 310 -2.48 0.99 1.62
CA PRO A 310 -1.40 0.12 1.22
C PRO A 310 -1.73 -0.69 -0.04
N PRO A 311 -0.79 -0.90 -0.99
CA PRO A 311 -1.07 -1.55 -2.27
C PRO A 311 -1.62 -2.97 -2.13
N ASP A 312 -2.76 -3.28 -2.72
CA ASP A 312 -3.32 -4.64 -2.76
C ASP A 312 -2.43 -5.62 -3.54
N LEU A 313 -1.77 -5.13 -4.58
CA LEU A 313 -0.81 -5.89 -5.38
C LEU A 313 0.43 -6.30 -4.59
N VAL A 314 0.70 -5.70 -3.44
CA VAL A 314 1.89 -5.88 -2.60
C VAL A 314 3.17 -5.36 -3.29
N LYS A 315 3.39 -5.68 -4.57
CA LYS A 315 4.45 -5.13 -5.43
C LYS A 315 3.82 -4.41 -6.62
N PRO A 316 3.80 -3.06 -6.65
CA PRO A 316 3.34 -2.30 -7.80
C PRO A 316 4.13 -2.68 -9.06
N THR A 317 3.45 -2.88 -10.19
CA THR A 317 4.09 -3.37 -11.42
C THR A 317 5.06 -2.36 -12.00
N HIS A 318 4.72 -1.08 -12.01
CA HIS A 318 5.63 -0.03 -12.46
C HIS A 318 6.93 0.00 -11.65
N GLU A 319 6.86 -0.23 -10.32
CA GLU A 319 8.07 -0.33 -9.48
C GLU A 319 8.91 -1.55 -9.86
N LEU A 320 8.30 -2.73 -10.00
CA LEU A 320 8.98 -3.95 -10.44
C LEU A 320 9.62 -3.76 -11.83
N TYR A 321 8.89 -3.15 -12.76
CA TYR A 321 9.39 -2.91 -14.11
C TYR A 321 10.60 -1.98 -14.10
N GLY A 322 10.55 -0.89 -13.33
CA GLY A 322 11.68 0.00 -13.14
C GLY A 322 12.92 -0.71 -12.57
N GLU A 323 12.73 -1.59 -11.58
CA GLU A 323 13.81 -2.40 -11.01
C GLU A 323 14.43 -3.35 -12.05
N ILE A 324 13.61 -4.03 -12.85
CA ILE A 324 14.08 -4.91 -13.92
C ILE A 324 14.84 -4.13 -15.01
N LEU A 325 14.36 -2.95 -15.39
CA LEU A 325 15.02 -2.10 -16.37
C LEU A 325 16.39 -1.58 -15.87
N LEU A 326 16.54 -1.30 -14.57
CA LEU A 326 17.86 -1.00 -13.99
C LEU A 326 18.83 -2.18 -14.08
N PHE A 327 18.37 -3.41 -13.86
CA PHE A 327 19.18 -4.60 -14.08
C PHE A 327 19.61 -4.78 -15.55
N LEU A 328 18.81 -4.29 -16.49
CA LEU A 328 19.06 -4.36 -17.93
C LEU A 328 19.90 -3.18 -18.47
N ASP A 329 20.41 -2.31 -17.58
CA ASP A 329 21.12 -1.09 -17.97
C ASP A 329 20.29 -0.16 -18.91
N ARG A 330 18.96 -0.07 -18.63
CA ARG A 330 18.00 0.79 -19.33
C ARG A 330 17.47 1.90 -18.40
N PRO A 331 18.36 2.76 -17.85
CA PRO A 331 18.00 3.68 -16.76
C PRO A 331 16.98 4.75 -17.18
N LYS A 332 16.96 5.17 -18.46
CA LYS A 332 15.98 6.15 -18.94
C LYS A 332 14.55 5.62 -18.87
N GLU A 333 14.35 4.37 -19.25
CA GLU A 333 13.06 3.72 -19.21
C GLU A 333 12.68 3.36 -17.78
N ALA A 334 13.66 2.94 -16.97
CA ALA A 334 13.47 2.72 -15.53
C ALA A 334 12.95 3.97 -14.83
N GLN A 335 13.55 5.13 -15.13
CA GLN A 335 13.10 6.42 -14.60
C GLN A 335 11.61 6.67 -14.89
N GLN A 336 11.16 6.44 -16.12
CA GLN A 336 9.76 6.60 -16.50
C GLN A 336 8.83 5.69 -15.71
N GLN A 337 9.24 4.46 -15.47
CA GLN A 337 8.45 3.49 -14.70
C GLN A 337 8.35 3.91 -13.21
N PHE A 338 9.44 4.35 -12.60
CA PHE A 338 9.39 4.86 -11.21
C PHE A 338 8.58 6.16 -11.10
N GLU A 339 8.65 7.06 -12.06
CA GLU A 339 7.81 8.26 -12.11
C GLU A 339 6.32 7.87 -12.19
N ARG A 340 5.96 6.85 -12.99
CA ARG A 340 4.59 6.31 -13.05
C ARG A 340 4.17 5.70 -11.71
N ALA A 341 5.02 4.88 -11.08
CA ALA A 341 4.75 4.30 -9.76
C ALA A 341 4.45 5.39 -8.71
N LEU A 342 5.20 6.50 -8.74
CA LEU A 342 5.06 7.59 -7.79
C LEU A 342 3.81 8.46 -8.01
N LEU A 343 3.16 8.41 -9.18
CA LEU A 343 1.85 9.04 -9.40
C LEU A 343 0.74 8.35 -8.60
N TRP A 344 0.81 7.02 -8.49
CA TRP A 344 -0.18 6.19 -7.79
C TRP A 344 0.18 5.95 -6.31
N HIS A 345 1.48 6.00 -5.99
CA HIS A 345 2.02 5.77 -4.66
C HIS A 345 3.03 6.86 -4.29
N PRO A 346 2.55 8.08 -3.98
CA PRO A 346 3.43 9.22 -3.71
C PRO A 346 4.43 8.93 -2.59
N ASN A 347 5.69 9.33 -2.79
CA ASN A 347 6.79 9.12 -1.84
C ASN A 347 6.99 7.65 -1.39
N ARG A 348 6.57 6.67 -2.20
CA ARG A 348 6.89 5.28 -1.93
C ARG A 348 8.41 5.09 -1.94
N ALA A 349 8.98 4.65 -0.81
CA ALA A 349 10.42 4.68 -0.57
C ALA A 349 11.22 3.89 -1.61
N ARG A 350 10.75 2.69 -2.00
CA ARG A 350 11.41 1.86 -3.02
C ARG A 350 11.41 2.52 -4.40
N SER A 351 10.33 3.17 -4.78
CA SER A 351 10.24 3.88 -6.07
C SER A 351 11.10 5.14 -6.07
N VAL A 352 11.17 5.89 -4.96
CA VAL A 352 12.07 7.05 -4.82
C VAL A 352 13.54 6.62 -4.89
N LEU A 353 13.92 5.52 -4.24
CA LEU A 353 15.26 4.95 -4.32
C LEU A 353 15.58 4.47 -5.75
N GLY A 354 14.62 3.83 -6.41
CA GLY A 354 14.75 3.42 -7.81
C GLY A 354 14.99 4.60 -8.75
N LEU A 355 14.26 5.69 -8.55
CA LEU A 355 14.44 6.94 -9.29
C LEU A 355 15.84 7.54 -9.08
N ALA A 356 16.35 7.53 -7.84
CA ALA A 356 17.71 7.98 -7.53
C ALA A 356 18.77 7.15 -8.26
N ARG A 357 18.62 5.81 -8.26
CA ARG A 357 19.52 4.88 -8.95
C ARG A 357 19.47 5.06 -10.47
N ALA A 358 18.29 5.26 -11.05
CA ALA A 358 18.13 5.54 -12.47
C ALA A 358 18.83 6.85 -12.88
N ALA A 359 18.64 7.92 -12.12
CA ALA A 359 19.30 9.20 -12.34
C ALA A 359 20.84 9.10 -12.19
N ALA A 360 21.32 8.28 -11.25
CA ALA A 360 22.75 8.04 -11.05
C ALA A 360 23.38 7.33 -12.26
N GLN A 361 22.73 6.28 -12.79
CA GLN A 361 23.20 5.59 -13.99
C GLN A 361 23.19 6.50 -15.24
N LEU A 362 22.28 7.48 -15.31
CA LEU A 362 22.28 8.48 -16.36
C LEU A 362 23.33 9.58 -16.19
N GLY A 363 24.05 9.63 -15.08
CA GLY A 363 24.99 10.69 -14.74
C GLY A 363 24.34 12.04 -14.40
N HIS A 364 23.05 12.05 -14.08
CA HIS A 364 22.27 13.23 -13.74
C HIS A 364 22.47 13.63 -12.28
N ILE A 365 23.67 14.15 -11.92
CA ILE A 365 24.12 14.39 -10.54
C ILE A 365 23.08 15.14 -9.71
N GLN A 366 22.53 16.24 -10.20
CA GLN A 366 21.57 17.07 -9.44
C GLN A 366 20.26 16.33 -9.15
N ALA A 367 19.71 15.62 -10.16
CA ALA A 367 18.50 14.80 -9.99
C ALA A 367 18.76 13.65 -9.00
N THR A 368 19.91 13.01 -9.06
CA THR A 368 20.32 11.96 -8.13
C THR A 368 20.41 12.47 -6.70
N ARG A 369 21.08 13.61 -6.49
CA ARG A 369 21.15 14.27 -5.17
C ARG A 369 19.78 14.57 -4.61
N GLN A 370 18.89 15.15 -5.42
CA GLN A 370 17.51 15.46 -4.99
C GLN A 370 16.74 14.22 -4.61
N ALA A 371 16.82 13.15 -5.41
CA ALA A 371 16.10 11.91 -5.16
C ALA A 371 16.63 11.17 -3.91
N TYR A 372 17.97 11.11 -3.70
CA TYR A 372 18.54 10.55 -2.47
C TYR A 372 18.23 11.41 -1.24
N ALA A 373 18.23 12.74 -1.36
CA ALA A 373 17.82 13.61 -0.25
C ALA A 373 16.36 13.37 0.14
N ASN A 374 15.46 13.23 -0.84
CA ASN A 374 14.06 12.88 -0.59
C ASN A 374 13.94 11.50 0.07
N PHE A 375 14.66 10.50 -0.44
CA PHE A 375 14.69 9.16 0.17
C PHE A 375 15.17 9.19 1.63
N LEU A 376 16.24 9.93 1.94
CA LEU A 376 16.74 10.07 3.31
C LEU A 376 15.78 10.83 4.22
N ASN A 377 15.01 11.77 3.67
CA ASN A 377 13.94 12.43 4.42
C ASN A 377 12.81 11.45 4.78
N ILE A 378 12.40 10.58 3.86
CA ILE A 378 11.44 9.51 4.13
C ILE A 378 12.01 8.53 5.17
N TRP A 379 13.31 8.22 5.09
CA TRP A 379 14.00 7.27 5.97
C TRP A 379 14.70 7.95 7.15
N ASN A 380 14.22 9.12 7.62
CA ASN A 380 14.80 9.86 8.75
C ASN A 380 14.78 9.06 10.08
N HIS A 381 13.87 8.10 10.20
CA HIS A 381 13.70 7.19 11.35
C HIS A 381 14.06 5.73 11.05
N ALA A 382 14.72 5.45 9.91
CA ALA A 382 15.06 4.09 9.48
C ALA A 382 16.03 3.37 10.42
N ASP A 383 16.00 2.06 10.39
CA ASP A 383 16.99 1.22 11.08
C ASP A 383 18.41 1.52 10.57
N ARG A 384 19.41 1.58 11.48
CA ARG A 384 20.72 2.18 11.20
C ARG A 384 21.55 1.46 10.17
N ASP A 385 21.44 0.13 10.06
CA ASP A 385 22.36 -0.72 9.31
C ASP A 385 21.86 -1.10 7.91
N LEU A 386 20.90 -0.34 7.37
CA LEU A 386 20.33 -0.62 6.05
C LEU A 386 21.31 -0.21 4.94
N PRO A 387 21.56 -1.09 3.94
CA PRO A 387 22.50 -0.80 2.86
C PRO A 387 22.08 0.41 2.02
N GLU A 388 20.80 0.61 1.83
CA GLU A 388 20.24 1.73 1.07
C GLU A 388 20.50 3.09 1.75
N LEU A 389 20.51 3.14 3.09
CA LEU A 389 20.92 4.35 3.82
C LEU A 389 22.39 4.69 3.59
N ARG A 390 23.26 3.67 3.56
CA ARG A 390 24.68 3.87 3.30
C ARG A 390 24.92 4.35 1.87
N GLU A 391 24.26 3.71 0.91
CA GLU A 391 24.29 4.10 -0.51
C GLU A 391 23.94 5.58 -0.69
N ALA A 392 22.77 6.00 -0.17
CA ALA A 392 22.31 7.37 -0.33
C ALA A 392 23.24 8.41 0.35
N LYS A 393 23.68 8.13 1.58
CA LYS A 393 24.59 9.01 2.32
C LYS A 393 25.96 9.13 1.64
N GLN A 394 26.51 8.01 1.19
CA GLN A 394 27.79 7.99 0.50
C GLN A 394 27.74 8.83 -0.78
N PHE A 395 26.70 8.67 -1.61
CA PHE A 395 26.57 9.45 -2.84
C PHE A 395 26.48 10.96 -2.56
N LEU A 396 25.71 11.37 -1.55
CA LEU A 396 25.58 12.79 -1.20
C LEU A 396 26.91 13.36 -0.71
N GLN A 397 27.69 12.64 0.11
CA GLN A 397 29.02 13.06 0.58
C GLN A 397 30.00 13.21 -0.58
N GLU A 398 30.11 12.20 -1.44
CA GLU A 398 31.06 12.23 -2.59
C GLU A 398 30.76 13.35 -3.60
N THR A 399 29.51 13.83 -3.65
CA THR A 399 29.09 14.88 -4.58
C THR A 399 28.99 16.27 -3.95
N GLU A 400 29.17 16.41 -2.63
CA GLU A 400 29.34 17.72 -1.97
C GLU A 400 30.76 18.28 -2.15
N GLU A 401 31.76 17.41 -2.31
CA GLU A 401 33.17 17.78 -2.45
C GLU A 401 33.56 18.17 -3.90
N ARG A 402 32.63 18.08 -4.84
CA ARG A 402 32.80 18.41 -6.26
C ARG A 402 32.04 19.68 -6.65
#